data_322477e659e1d9570da5bd4e4103f4a9
#
_entry.id   322477e659e1d9570da5bd4e4103f4a9
#
_cell.length_a   1.000
_cell.length_b   1.000
_cell.length_c   1.000
_cell.angle_alpha   90.00
_cell.angle_beta   90.00
_cell.angle_gamma   90.00
#
_symmetry.space_group_name_H-M   'P 1'
#
loop_
_entity.id
_entity.type
_entity.pdbx_description
1 polymer ?
#
loop_
_entity_poly.entity_id
_entity_poly.type
_entity_poly.pdbx_seq_one_letter_code
_entity_poly.pdbx_strand_id
1 'polypeptide(L)'
;MSTWAPPSSASGPPLGPGPVADAIVEVVNVTKSYGDVVAVSDVTFTVGPGVTALLGPNGAGKSTLFRVMCGLTAPTRGTVRVLGADARVDRDVRGRIGLSPQQDALFDRLSALGFVEMAARMHGMASAGPAARQVLALVDLDADEPKPVGAYSKGMRQRVKLAAALVNEPELLILDEPLTGLDPVQRNRMIRLFHDLGDAGTCVLVSSHVLDEVARLGSRVLVIAQGRLAATGDYRDLRNLMDDRPHRIRVTTDSPRRLAAALVDVGVVDGVSIAVDSLLIDTTDVDGFGRNIATVARECGVRLREVEPVDDDLESVFRYLVERR
;
A
#
# COMPACT_ATOMS: atom_id res chain seq x y z
N MET A 1 -6.33 54.10 -7.68
CA MET A 1 -5.56 53.17 -6.83
C MET A 1 -6.52 52.09 -6.32
N SER A 2 -6.60 50.96 -7.02
CA SER A 2 -7.50 49.87 -6.66
C SER A 2 -6.67 48.84 -5.92
N THR A 3 -6.94 48.61 -4.65
CA THR A 3 -6.28 47.62 -3.78
C THR A 3 -6.86 46.27 -4.06
N TRP A 4 -6.06 45.42 -4.71
CA TRP A 4 -6.34 43.98 -4.85
C TRP A 4 -6.19 43.31 -3.47
N ALA A 5 -7.25 42.68 -2.98
CA ALA A 5 -7.24 41.81 -1.82
C ALA A 5 -7.19 40.35 -2.31
N PRO A 6 -6.28 39.48 -1.79
CA PRO A 6 -6.27 38.09 -2.16
C PRO A 6 -7.51 37.36 -1.64
N PRO A 7 -8.05 36.36 -2.35
CA PRO A 7 -9.17 35.58 -1.85
C PRO A 7 -8.78 34.82 -0.59
N SER A 8 -9.65 34.90 0.42
CA SER A 8 -9.57 34.14 1.68
C SER A 8 -9.45 32.66 1.37
N SER A 9 -8.38 32.06 1.87
CA SER A 9 -8.17 30.61 1.85
C SER A 9 -9.31 29.93 2.62
N ALA A 10 -10.23 29.32 1.91
CA ALA A 10 -11.16 28.39 2.49
C ALA A 10 -10.39 27.12 2.90
N SER A 11 -9.93 27.09 4.15
CA SER A 11 -9.46 25.88 4.79
C SER A 11 -10.67 24.95 4.98
N GLY A 12 -10.82 23.97 4.08
CA GLY A 12 -11.65 22.82 4.37
C GLY A 12 -11.16 22.14 5.64
N PRO A 13 -12.04 21.50 6.42
CA PRO A 13 -11.62 20.85 7.65
C PRO A 13 -10.56 19.79 7.31
N PRO A 14 -9.48 19.67 8.12
CA PRO A 14 -8.52 18.60 7.94
C PRO A 14 -9.28 17.27 8.07
N LEU A 15 -9.12 16.38 7.07
CA LEU A 15 -9.54 15.00 7.13
C LEU A 15 -8.65 14.26 8.17
N GLY A 16 -8.86 14.59 9.44
CA GLY A 16 -8.29 13.87 10.56
C GLY A 16 -9.10 12.60 10.79
N PRO A 17 -8.47 11.48 11.10
CA PRO A 17 -9.20 10.27 11.45
C PRO A 17 -10.03 10.56 12.70
N GLY A 18 -11.36 10.44 12.58
CA GLY A 18 -12.24 10.47 13.74
C GLY A 18 -11.82 9.40 14.75
N PRO A 19 -12.12 9.58 16.05
CA PRO A 19 -11.78 8.59 17.06
C PRO A 19 -12.44 7.25 16.69
N VAL A 20 -11.60 6.23 16.43
CA VAL A 20 -12.05 4.85 16.29
C VAL A 20 -12.31 4.35 17.70
N ALA A 21 -13.55 3.99 18.02
CA ALA A 21 -13.96 3.59 19.39
C ALA A 21 -13.13 2.40 19.91
N ASP A 22 -12.57 1.58 19.01
CA ASP A 22 -11.77 0.39 19.34
C ASP A 22 -10.37 0.48 18.67
N ALA A 23 -9.63 1.54 18.95
CA ALA A 23 -8.29 1.72 18.41
C ALA A 23 -7.31 0.65 18.91
N ILE A 24 -6.78 -0.18 18.03
CA ILE A 24 -5.70 -1.14 18.30
C ILE A 24 -4.34 -0.48 18.22
N VAL A 25 -4.15 0.44 17.27
CA VAL A 25 -2.91 1.21 17.10
C VAL A 25 -3.23 2.71 17.13
N GLU A 26 -2.51 3.44 17.96
CA GLU A 26 -2.53 4.91 18.03
C GLU A 26 -1.14 5.45 17.74
N VAL A 27 -1.02 6.28 16.72
CA VAL A 27 0.20 6.97 16.33
C VAL A 27 -0.05 8.47 16.45
N VAL A 28 0.72 9.17 17.29
CA VAL A 28 0.48 10.59 17.59
C VAL A 28 1.78 11.39 17.39
N ASN A 29 1.77 12.28 16.37
CA ASN A 29 2.86 13.19 16.01
C ASN A 29 4.23 12.51 15.89
N VAL A 30 4.24 11.28 15.34
CA VAL A 30 5.44 10.45 15.26
C VAL A 30 6.40 10.98 14.21
N THR A 31 7.62 11.26 14.67
CA THR A 31 8.77 11.56 13.83
C THR A 31 9.88 10.54 14.12
N LYS A 32 10.51 10.02 13.07
CA LYS A 32 11.67 9.14 13.18
C LYS A 32 12.78 9.58 12.25
N SER A 33 13.95 9.89 12.83
CA SER A 33 15.15 10.23 12.09
C SER A 33 16.25 9.19 12.35
N TYR A 34 17.11 9.00 11.36
CA TYR A 34 18.35 8.22 11.42
C TYR A 34 19.50 9.15 11.00
N GLY A 35 20.21 9.71 11.98
CA GLY A 35 21.15 10.80 11.72
C GLY A 35 20.41 12.00 11.08
N ASP A 36 20.87 12.45 9.94
CA ASP A 36 20.30 13.59 9.21
C ASP A 36 19.11 13.22 8.32
N VAL A 37 18.78 11.92 8.19
CA VAL A 37 17.68 11.46 7.34
C VAL A 37 16.41 11.33 8.17
N VAL A 38 15.37 12.11 7.82
CA VAL A 38 14.03 12.01 8.39
C VAL A 38 13.24 10.97 7.61
N ALA A 39 13.06 9.78 8.17
CA ALA A 39 12.34 8.67 7.55
C ALA A 39 10.81 8.77 7.71
N VAL A 40 10.35 9.32 8.85
CA VAL A 40 8.93 9.58 9.15
C VAL A 40 8.85 10.93 9.83
N SER A 41 7.90 11.78 9.43
CA SER A 41 7.76 13.16 9.91
C SER A 41 6.32 13.50 10.26
N ASP A 42 6.06 13.72 11.55
CA ASP A 42 4.79 14.22 12.08
C ASP A 42 3.55 13.41 11.63
N VAL A 43 3.63 12.09 11.78
CA VAL A 43 2.56 11.17 11.38
C VAL A 43 1.61 10.94 12.54
N THR A 44 0.30 11.13 12.28
CA THR A 44 -0.78 10.91 13.24
C THR A 44 -1.91 10.12 12.58
N PHE A 45 -2.28 8.97 13.14
CA PHE A 45 -3.45 8.19 12.75
C PHE A 45 -3.82 7.17 13.82
N THR A 46 -5.03 6.61 13.69
CA THR A 46 -5.50 5.46 14.48
C THR A 46 -6.01 4.37 13.56
N VAL A 47 -5.81 3.11 13.96
CA VAL A 47 -6.39 1.93 13.29
C VAL A 47 -6.98 0.97 14.31
N GLY A 48 -8.11 0.40 13.96
CA GLY A 48 -8.82 -0.62 14.71
C GLY A 48 -8.84 -1.97 13.98
N PRO A 49 -9.72 -2.89 14.38
CA PRO A 49 -9.90 -4.18 13.73
C PRO A 49 -10.22 -4.06 12.23
N GLY A 50 -9.94 -5.11 11.48
CA GLY A 50 -10.11 -5.13 10.03
C GLY A 50 -8.82 -4.91 9.27
N VAL A 51 -8.91 -4.87 7.93
CA VAL A 51 -7.75 -4.67 7.04
C VAL A 51 -7.55 -3.19 6.74
N THR A 52 -6.36 -2.70 7.00
CA THR A 52 -5.92 -1.34 6.62
C THR A 52 -4.66 -1.44 5.74
N ALA A 53 -4.72 -0.86 4.56
CA ALA A 53 -3.57 -0.80 3.66
C ALA A 53 -2.74 0.47 3.91
N LEU A 54 -1.41 0.30 4.03
CA LEU A 54 -0.45 1.41 4.07
C LEU A 54 0.19 1.54 2.68
N LEU A 55 -0.29 2.49 1.91
CA LEU A 55 0.12 2.75 0.54
C LEU A 55 1.24 3.78 0.48
N GLY A 56 2.27 3.52 -0.32
CA GLY A 56 3.35 4.49 -0.52
C GLY A 56 4.50 3.95 -1.37
N PRO A 57 5.24 4.83 -2.08
CA PRO A 57 6.40 4.42 -2.86
C PRO A 57 7.51 3.82 -1.99
N ASN A 58 8.50 3.23 -2.64
CA ASN A 58 9.69 2.75 -1.94
C ASN A 58 10.42 3.93 -1.30
N GLY A 59 10.88 3.76 -0.06
CA GLY A 59 11.52 4.84 0.70
C GLY A 59 10.55 5.83 1.37
N ALA A 60 9.23 5.70 1.21
CA ALA A 60 8.25 6.61 1.83
C ALA A 60 8.17 6.55 3.36
N GLY A 61 8.85 5.59 4.01
CA GLY A 61 8.85 5.44 5.47
C GLY A 61 7.98 4.29 6.01
N LYS A 62 7.31 3.48 5.15
CA LYS A 62 6.41 2.38 5.56
C LYS A 62 7.07 1.41 6.56
N SER A 63 8.18 0.80 6.18
CA SER A 63 8.89 -0.17 7.05
C SER A 63 9.42 0.49 8.34
N THR A 64 9.81 1.77 8.30
CA THR A 64 10.21 2.52 9.49
C THR A 64 9.04 2.68 10.45
N LEU A 65 7.88 3.06 9.94
CA LEU A 65 6.66 3.21 10.72
C LEU A 65 6.26 1.87 11.37
N PHE A 66 6.29 0.77 10.61
CA PHE A 66 6.04 -0.58 11.12
C PHE A 66 7.00 -0.99 12.24
N ARG A 67 8.31 -0.71 12.08
CA ARG A 67 9.29 -0.97 13.13
C ARG A 67 9.03 -0.17 14.40
N VAL A 68 8.56 1.07 14.27
CA VAL A 68 8.19 1.90 15.43
C VAL A 68 6.96 1.32 16.12
N MET A 69 5.93 0.90 15.38
CA MET A 69 4.73 0.28 15.95
C MET A 69 5.01 -1.04 16.65
N CYS A 70 5.89 -1.89 16.10
CA CYS A 70 6.33 -3.13 16.75
C CYS A 70 7.26 -2.92 17.95
N GLY A 71 7.62 -1.68 18.28
CA GLY A 71 8.58 -1.40 19.36
C GLY A 71 10.03 -1.77 19.05
N LEU A 72 10.35 -2.10 17.79
CA LEU A 72 11.71 -2.45 17.34
C LEU A 72 12.65 -1.23 17.27
N THR A 73 12.10 -0.03 17.18
CA THR A 73 12.85 1.23 17.25
C THR A 73 12.01 2.30 17.93
N ALA A 74 12.68 3.18 18.71
CA ALA A 74 12.01 4.31 19.33
C ALA A 74 11.69 5.40 18.28
N PRO A 75 10.55 6.09 18.34
CA PRO A 75 10.35 7.33 17.62
C PRO A 75 11.34 8.40 18.15
N THR A 76 11.72 9.34 17.31
CA THR A 76 12.52 10.51 17.73
C THR A 76 11.63 11.52 18.46
N ARG A 77 10.37 11.65 18.05
CA ARG A 77 9.32 12.46 18.69
C ARG A 77 7.98 11.75 18.55
N GLY A 78 7.02 12.17 19.35
CA GLY A 78 5.67 11.60 19.35
C GLY A 78 5.58 10.30 20.12
N THR A 79 4.41 9.67 20.07
CA THR A 79 4.10 8.44 20.82
C THR A 79 3.39 7.44 19.93
N VAL A 80 3.64 6.14 20.19
CA VAL A 80 2.90 5.04 19.61
C VAL A 80 2.37 4.16 20.73
N ARG A 81 1.10 3.83 20.67
CA ARG A 81 0.45 2.85 21.53
C ARG A 81 -0.13 1.73 20.67
N VAL A 82 0.09 0.52 21.10
CA VAL A 82 -0.50 -0.69 20.54
C VAL A 82 -1.25 -1.38 21.64
N LEU A 83 -2.52 -1.69 21.45
CA LEU A 83 -3.37 -2.27 22.48
C LEU A 83 -3.32 -1.45 23.79
N GLY A 84 -3.25 -0.13 23.66
CA GLY A 84 -3.21 0.82 24.77
C GLY A 84 -1.84 1.03 25.43
N ALA A 85 -0.78 0.29 25.05
CA ALA A 85 0.53 0.35 25.68
C ALA A 85 1.69 0.58 24.69
N ASP A 86 2.88 0.91 25.19
CA ASP A 86 4.10 1.05 24.40
C ASP A 86 4.77 -0.31 24.22
N ALA A 87 4.74 -0.84 23.01
CA ALA A 87 5.34 -2.13 22.65
C ALA A 87 6.85 -2.23 22.91
N ARG A 88 7.57 -1.11 23.12
CA ARG A 88 9.01 -1.12 23.46
C ARG A 88 9.27 -1.64 24.87
N VAL A 89 8.36 -1.40 25.80
CA VAL A 89 8.52 -1.73 27.21
C VAL A 89 7.56 -2.85 27.65
N ASP A 90 6.41 -2.95 27.02
CA ASP A 90 5.40 -3.96 27.36
C ASP A 90 5.64 -5.25 26.57
N ARG A 91 6.00 -6.33 27.29
CA ARG A 91 6.27 -7.64 26.70
C ARG A 91 4.98 -8.36 26.27
N ASP A 92 3.91 -8.19 27.03
CA ASP A 92 2.63 -8.84 26.76
C ASP A 92 2.02 -8.29 25.47
N VAL A 93 2.11 -6.97 25.26
CA VAL A 93 1.70 -6.36 24.01
C VAL A 93 2.54 -6.88 22.84
N ARG A 94 3.88 -6.98 22.99
CA ARG A 94 4.72 -7.56 21.92
C ARG A 94 4.33 -9.00 21.60
N GLY A 95 3.95 -9.78 22.59
CA GLY A 95 3.46 -11.15 22.41
C GLY A 95 2.18 -11.26 21.58
N ARG A 96 1.43 -10.16 21.44
CA ARG A 96 0.16 -10.06 20.70
C ARG A 96 0.32 -9.39 19.31
N ILE A 97 1.58 -9.10 18.89
CA ILE A 97 1.91 -8.56 17.59
C ILE A 97 2.55 -9.64 16.71
N GLY A 98 2.03 -9.83 15.51
CA GLY A 98 2.65 -10.60 14.45
C GLY A 98 3.32 -9.66 13.44
N LEU A 99 4.57 -9.91 13.07
CA LEU A 99 5.29 -9.12 12.07
C LEU A 99 5.86 -10.01 10.97
N SER A 100 5.49 -9.73 9.73
CA SER A 100 6.14 -10.28 8.54
C SER A 100 6.93 -9.16 7.85
N PRO A 101 8.25 -9.08 8.03
CA PRO A 101 9.06 -8.00 7.46
C PRO A 101 9.27 -8.18 5.95
N GLN A 102 9.51 -7.07 5.24
CA GLN A 102 9.86 -7.11 3.81
C GLN A 102 11.16 -7.91 3.56
N GLN A 103 12.15 -7.71 4.45
CA GLN A 103 13.42 -8.40 4.34
C GLN A 103 13.27 -9.91 4.55
N ASP A 104 14.12 -10.66 3.86
CA ASP A 104 14.17 -12.10 4.00
C ASP A 104 14.96 -12.48 5.27
N ALA A 105 14.21 -12.68 6.35
CA ALA A 105 14.75 -12.97 7.70
C ALA A 105 14.56 -14.44 8.09
N LEU A 106 14.64 -15.35 7.12
CA LEU A 106 14.51 -16.79 7.34
C LEU A 106 15.86 -17.47 7.62
N PHE A 107 15.85 -18.51 8.43
CA PHE A 107 17.01 -19.38 8.62
C PHE A 107 17.04 -20.46 7.54
N ASP A 108 17.85 -20.27 6.51
CA ASP A 108 17.88 -21.04 5.27
C ASP A 108 18.05 -22.55 5.46
N ARG A 109 18.61 -23.00 6.58
CA ARG A 109 18.85 -24.43 6.88
C ARG A 109 17.68 -25.15 7.55
N LEU A 110 16.69 -24.40 8.05
CA LEU A 110 15.52 -24.99 8.68
C LEU A 110 14.48 -25.40 7.62
N SER A 111 13.65 -26.41 7.93
CA SER A 111 12.40 -26.64 7.21
C SER A 111 11.37 -25.56 7.58
N ALA A 112 10.31 -25.42 6.79
CA ALA A 112 9.23 -24.50 7.10
C ALA A 112 8.61 -24.78 8.48
N LEU A 113 8.34 -26.06 8.78
CA LEU A 113 7.86 -26.49 10.09
C LEU A 113 8.82 -26.08 11.21
N GLY A 114 10.12 -26.38 11.05
CA GLY A 114 11.13 -26.07 12.07
C GLY A 114 11.26 -24.57 12.32
N PHE A 115 11.15 -23.74 11.28
CA PHE A 115 11.20 -22.28 11.42
C PHE A 115 9.96 -21.74 12.18
N VAL A 116 8.75 -22.16 11.79
CA VAL A 116 7.51 -21.70 12.41
C VAL A 116 7.36 -22.25 13.84
N GLU A 117 7.78 -23.51 14.09
CA GLU A 117 7.81 -24.08 15.44
C GLU A 117 8.79 -23.33 16.34
N MET A 118 9.94 -22.91 15.84
CA MET A 118 10.85 -22.06 16.60
C MET A 118 10.21 -20.74 16.97
N ALA A 119 9.49 -20.07 16.05
CA ALA A 119 8.75 -18.85 16.35
C ALA A 119 7.70 -19.06 17.44
N ALA A 120 6.91 -20.15 17.35
CA ALA A 120 5.92 -20.52 18.38
C ALA A 120 6.56 -20.72 19.76
N ARG A 121 7.72 -21.40 19.82
CA ARG A 121 8.46 -21.60 21.07
C ARG A 121 9.00 -20.29 21.65
N MET A 122 9.42 -19.34 20.81
CA MET A 122 9.85 -18.01 21.26
C MET A 122 8.71 -17.21 21.88
N HIS A 123 7.45 -17.47 21.50
CA HIS A 123 6.24 -16.95 22.13
C HIS A 123 5.81 -17.76 23.39
N GLY A 124 6.58 -18.78 23.77
CA GLY A 124 6.28 -19.59 24.96
C GLY A 124 5.15 -20.60 24.79
N MET A 125 4.77 -20.93 23.55
CA MET A 125 3.68 -21.85 23.27
C MET A 125 4.06 -23.30 23.60
N ALA A 126 3.28 -23.95 24.49
CA ALA A 126 3.50 -25.35 24.85
C ALA A 126 3.24 -26.32 23.67
N SER A 127 2.29 -25.98 22.79
CA SER A 127 1.88 -26.75 21.62
C SER A 127 2.50 -26.23 20.32
N ALA A 128 3.77 -25.87 20.34
CA ALA A 128 4.43 -25.22 19.19
C ALA A 128 4.34 -26.02 17.86
N GLY A 129 4.53 -27.32 17.89
CA GLY A 129 4.44 -28.17 16.70
C GLY A 129 3.05 -28.22 16.05
N PRO A 130 1.99 -28.52 16.77
CA PRO A 130 0.61 -28.44 16.28
C PRO A 130 0.23 -27.05 15.75
N ALA A 131 0.57 -25.97 16.48
CA ALA A 131 0.31 -24.60 16.05
C ALA A 131 1.04 -24.27 14.74
N ALA A 132 2.32 -24.66 14.61
CA ALA A 132 3.09 -24.46 13.39
C ALA A 132 2.46 -25.18 12.19
N ARG A 133 1.99 -26.42 12.35
CA ARG A 133 1.30 -27.16 11.28
C ARG A 133 0.01 -26.47 10.85
N GLN A 134 -0.76 -25.98 11.80
CA GLN A 134 -2.01 -25.28 11.53
C GLN A 134 -1.79 -24.03 10.70
N VAL A 135 -0.85 -23.17 11.08
CA VAL A 135 -0.60 -21.93 10.33
C VAL A 135 0.09 -22.15 8.99
N LEU A 136 0.91 -23.22 8.85
CA LEU A 136 1.45 -23.61 7.55
C LEU A 136 0.33 -24.04 6.58
N ALA A 137 -0.65 -24.79 7.06
CA ALA A 137 -1.83 -25.15 6.26
C ALA A 137 -2.64 -23.91 5.84
N LEU A 138 -2.81 -22.89 6.72
CA LEU A 138 -3.48 -21.62 6.39
C LEU A 138 -2.81 -20.89 5.22
N VAL A 139 -1.48 -20.95 5.15
CA VAL A 139 -0.72 -20.30 4.07
C VAL A 139 -0.40 -21.25 2.90
N ASP A 140 -1.05 -22.41 2.83
CA ASP A 140 -0.90 -23.39 1.73
C ASP A 140 0.53 -23.89 1.57
N LEU A 141 1.14 -24.26 2.69
CA LEU A 141 2.45 -24.91 2.74
C LEU A 141 2.32 -26.28 3.41
N ASP A 142 2.97 -27.29 2.81
CA ASP A 142 3.08 -28.60 3.41
C ASP A 142 4.07 -28.57 4.58
N ALA A 143 3.58 -28.90 5.76
CA ALA A 143 4.40 -28.95 6.97
C ALA A 143 5.41 -30.10 6.97
N ASP A 144 5.15 -31.17 6.20
CA ASP A 144 6.01 -32.35 6.10
C ASP A 144 7.02 -32.26 4.95
N GLU A 145 7.06 -31.15 4.19
CA GLU A 145 8.08 -30.89 3.18
C GLU A 145 9.47 -30.80 3.83
N PRO A 146 10.37 -31.78 3.58
CA PRO A 146 11.67 -31.83 4.25
C PRO A 146 12.68 -30.80 3.71
N LYS A 147 12.35 -30.15 2.60
CA LYS A 147 13.22 -29.21 1.92
C LYS A 147 13.49 -27.98 2.79
N PRO A 148 14.72 -27.53 2.94
CA PRO A 148 15.04 -26.35 3.73
C PRO A 148 14.49 -25.08 3.06
N VAL A 149 14.09 -24.08 3.87
CA VAL A 149 13.49 -22.83 3.36
C VAL A 149 14.42 -22.05 2.45
N GLY A 150 15.74 -22.24 2.54
CA GLY A 150 16.71 -21.66 1.61
C GLY A 150 16.57 -22.14 0.16
N ALA A 151 15.93 -23.30 -0.05
CA ALA A 151 15.65 -23.85 -1.38
C ALA A 151 14.22 -23.58 -1.87
N TYR A 152 13.44 -22.76 -1.12
CA TYR A 152 12.08 -22.38 -1.48
C TYR A 152 12.06 -21.23 -2.53
N SER A 153 11.00 -21.19 -3.33
CA SER A 153 10.74 -20.02 -4.17
C SER A 153 10.49 -18.77 -3.32
N LYS A 154 10.63 -17.58 -3.91
CA LYS A 154 10.36 -16.32 -3.21
C LYS A 154 8.94 -16.30 -2.60
N GLY A 155 7.93 -16.78 -3.33
CA GLY A 155 6.56 -16.86 -2.83
C GLY A 155 6.38 -17.88 -1.70
N MET A 156 7.07 -19.03 -1.72
CA MET A 156 7.06 -19.97 -0.58
C MET A 156 7.73 -19.36 0.64
N ARG A 157 8.87 -18.70 0.49
CA ARG A 157 9.57 -18.01 1.58
C ARG A 157 8.67 -16.92 2.21
N GLN A 158 7.96 -16.16 1.39
CA GLN A 158 7.00 -15.14 1.87
C GLN A 158 5.89 -15.77 2.71
N ARG A 159 5.36 -16.92 2.29
CA ARG A 159 4.32 -17.63 3.04
C ARG A 159 4.84 -18.22 4.35
N VAL A 160 6.10 -18.67 4.42
CA VAL A 160 6.74 -19.09 5.68
C VAL A 160 6.85 -17.92 6.67
N LYS A 161 7.25 -16.73 6.21
CA LYS A 161 7.28 -15.52 7.06
C LYS A 161 5.89 -15.17 7.60
N LEU A 162 4.89 -15.26 6.75
CA LEU A 162 3.50 -15.02 7.15
C LEU A 162 3.02 -16.04 8.20
N ALA A 163 3.31 -17.34 7.98
CA ALA A 163 2.98 -18.38 8.95
C ALA A 163 3.64 -18.12 10.32
N ALA A 164 4.90 -17.72 10.33
CA ALA A 164 5.59 -17.37 11.57
C ALA A 164 5.00 -16.14 12.27
N ALA A 165 4.48 -15.17 11.50
CA ALA A 165 3.80 -14.00 12.06
C ALA A 165 2.39 -14.30 12.59
N LEU A 166 1.78 -15.40 12.17
CA LEU A 166 0.43 -15.83 12.57
C LEU A 166 0.42 -16.81 13.74
N VAL A 167 1.56 -17.46 14.03
CA VAL A 167 1.59 -18.62 14.92
C VAL A 167 1.15 -18.34 16.36
N ASN A 168 1.30 -17.10 16.81
CA ASN A 168 0.88 -16.64 18.14
C ASN A 168 -0.55 -16.05 18.18
N GLU A 169 -1.34 -16.22 17.13
CA GLU A 169 -2.71 -15.68 17.00
C GLU A 169 -2.76 -14.18 17.35
N PRO A 170 -2.05 -13.32 16.61
CA PRO A 170 -1.85 -11.93 16.97
C PRO A 170 -3.15 -11.11 16.88
N GLU A 171 -3.32 -10.14 17.77
CA GLU A 171 -4.38 -9.13 17.69
C GLU A 171 -4.02 -7.99 16.72
N LEU A 172 -2.71 -7.75 16.53
CA LEU A 172 -2.16 -6.86 15.51
C LEU A 172 -1.23 -7.64 14.59
N LEU A 173 -1.58 -7.74 13.32
CA LEU A 173 -0.76 -8.36 12.28
C LEU A 173 -0.20 -7.28 11.35
N ILE A 174 1.11 -7.12 11.32
CA ILE A 174 1.82 -6.15 10.47
C ILE A 174 2.56 -6.89 9.36
N LEU A 175 2.22 -6.56 8.13
CA LEU A 175 2.70 -7.23 6.93
C LEU A 175 3.38 -6.22 5.99
N ASP A 176 4.70 -6.33 5.87
CA ASP A 176 5.48 -5.41 5.03
C ASP A 176 5.71 -6.03 3.64
N GLU A 177 5.00 -5.52 2.63
CA GLU A 177 5.02 -5.99 1.24
C GLU A 177 4.73 -7.51 1.10
N PRO A 178 3.67 -8.07 1.73
CA PRO A 178 3.47 -9.51 1.84
C PRO A 178 3.11 -10.20 0.52
N LEU A 179 2.64 -9.45 -0.47
CA LEU A 179 2.18 -9.99 -1.76
C LEU A 179 3.29 -10.04 -2.81
N THR A 180 4.45 -9.46 -2.50
CA THR A 180 5.60 -9.42 -3.42
C THR A 180 6.15 -10.81 -3.71
N GLY A 181 6.22 -11.17 -5.00
CA GLY A 181 6.77 -12.45 -5.48
C GLY A 181 5.79 -13.62 -5.43
N LEU A 182 4.51 -13.36 -5.10
CA LEU A 182 3.42 -14.33 -5.26
C LEU A 182 2.88 -14.28 -6.69
N ASP A 183 2.49 -15.45 -7.21
CA ASP A 183 1.70 -15.52 -8.42
C ASP A 183 0.26 -15.01 -8.18
N PRO A 184 -0.53 -14.71 -9.25
CA PRO A 184 -1.86 -14.15 -9.10
C PRO A 184 -2.83 -15.01 -8.27
N VAL A 185 -2.72 -16.33 -8.32
CA VAL A 185 -3.59 -17.26 -7.58
C VAL A 185 -3.26 -17.22 -6.09
N GLN A 186 -1.97 -17.29 -5.76
CA GLN A 186 -1.48 -17.21 -4.38
C GLN A 186 -1.77 -15.83 -3.78
N ARG A 187 -1.57 -14.74 -4.55
CA ARG A 187 -1.91 -13.39 -4.12
C ARG A 187 -3.38 -13.27 -3.73
N ASN A 188 -4.30 -13.77 -4.55
CA ASN A 188 -5.74 -13.77 -4.26
C ASN A 188 -6.09 -14.56 -3.00
N ARG A 189 -5.41 -15.70 -2.78
CA ARG A 189 -5.59 -16.52 -1.59
C ARG A 189 -5.13 -15.78 -0.33
N MET A 190 -3.99 -15.10 -0.38
CA MET A 190 -3.49 -14.32 0.76
C MET A 190 -4.38 -13.11 1.06
N ILE A 191 -4.86 -12.40 0.05
CA ILE A 191 -5.81 -11.30 0.25
C ILE A 191 -7.07 -11.78 0.96
N ARG A 192 -7.65 -12.92 0.56
CA ARG A 192 -8.79 -13.52 1.26
C ARG A 192 -8.46 -13.85 2.71
N LEU A 193 -7.31 -14.49 2.97
CA LEU A 193 -6.87 -14.78 4.33
C LEU A 193 -6.79 -13.50 5.19
N PHE A 194 -6.30 -12.39 4.64
CA PHE A 194 -6.24 -11.14 5.39
C PHE A 194 -7.63 -10.59 5.70
N HIS A 195 -8.61 -10.73 4.79
CA HIS A 195 -10.00 -10.38 5.06
C HIS A 195 -10.61 -11.28 6.14
N ASP A 196 -10.44 -12.59 6.02
CA ASP A 196 -10.96 -13.55 7.00
C ASP A 196 -10.43 -13.24 8.41
N LEU A 197 -9.14 -12.89 8.54
CA LEU A 197 -8.53 -12.47 9.81
C LEU A 197 -9.11 -11.13 10.30
N GLY A 198 -9.28 -10.16 9.40
CA GLY A 198 -9.87 -8.86 9.72
C GLY A 198 -11.31 -8.97 10.20
N ASP A 199 -12.11 -9.79 9.53
CA ASP A 199 -13.52 -10.07 9.87
C ASP A 199 -13.63 -10.83 11.20
N ALA A 200 -12.62 -11.63 11.54
CA ALA A 200 -12.51 -12.29 12.86
C ALA A 200 -12.06 -11.34 14.00
N GLY A 201 -11.77 -10.06 13.69
CA GLY A 201 -11.42 -9.04 14.69
C GLY A 201 -9.93 -8.71 14.79
N THR A 202 -9.07 -9.36 14.01
CA THR A 202 -7.63 -9.01 13.95
C THR A 202 -7.45 -7.65 13.27
N CYS A 203 -6.60 -6.79 13.82
CA CYS A 203 -6.13 -5.59 13.14
C CYS A 203 -5.02 -5.98 12.17
N VAL A 204 -5.28 -5.95 10.86
CA VAL A 204 -4.32 -6.33 9.81
C VAL A 204 -3.83 -5.07 9.09
N LEU A 205 -2.55 -4.74 9.27
CA LEU A 205 -1.87 -3.65 8.57
C LEU A 205 -0.99 -4.22 7.45
N VAL A 206 -1.31 -3.89 6.21
CA VAL A 206 -0.58 -4.38 5.02
C VAL A 206 0.05 -3.22 4.29
N SER A 207 1.38 -3.21 4.13
CA SER A 207 2.02 -2.25 3.22
C SER A 207 2.00 -2.75 1.79
N SER A 208 1.80 -1.84 0.85
CA SER A 208 2.00 -2.06 -0.58
C SER A 208 2.44 -0.78 -1.28
N HIS A 209 3.12 -0.93 -2.40
CA HIS A 209 3.39 0.14 -3.35
C HIS A 209 2.59 -0.03 -4.66
N VAL A 210 1.68 -1.01 -4.72
CA VAL A 210 0.84 -1.34 -5.88
C VAL A 210 -0.61 -0.96 -5.59
N LEU A 211 -1.17 -0.06 -6.39
CA LEU A 211 -2.52 0.48 -6.19
C LEU A 211 -3.59 -0.61 -6.32
N ASP A 212 -3.46 -1.51 -7.30
CA ASP A 212 -4.39 -2.63 -7.52
C ASP A 212 -4.43 -3.60 -6.33
N GLU A 213 -3.31 -3.79 -5.64
CA GLU A 213 -3.29 -4.60 -4.41
C GLU A 213 -4.09 -3.93 -3.31
N VAL A 214 -3.91 -2.61 -3.15
CA VAL A 214 -4.62 -1.83 -2.14
C VAL A 214 -6.12 -1.80 -2.41
N ALA A 215 -6.54 -1.66 -3.67
CA ALA A 215 -7.94 -1.74 -4.08
C ALA A 215 -8.62 -3.05 -3.63
N ARG A 216 -7.86 -4.14 -3.57
CA ARG A 216 -8.34 -5.48 -3.23
C ARG A 216 -8.15 -5.83 -1.75
N LEU A 217 -7.24 -5.14 -1.06
CA LEU A 217 -6.93 -5.37 0.36
C LEU A 217 -7.95 -4.75 1.30
N GLY A 218 -8.63 -3.70 0.94
CA GLY A 218 -9.55 -3.19 1.90
C GLY A 218 -10.15 -1.82 1.67
N SER A 219 -11.10 -1.52 2.53
CA SER A 219 -11.83 -0.28 2.52
C SER A 219 -11.03 0.87 3.13
N ARG A 220 -10.12 0.61 4.06
CA ARG A 220 -9.34 1.66 4.73
C ARG A 220 -7.92 1.74 4.18
N VAL A 221 -7.49 2.94 3.80
CA VAL A 221 -6.16 3.21 3.24
C VAL A 221 -5.50 4.36 3.99
N LEU A 222 -4.24 4.17 4.33
CA LEU A 222 -3.32 5.21 4.80
C LEU A 222 -2.31 5.45 3.68
N VAL A 223 -2.21 6.67 3.19
CA VAL A 223 -1.25 7.03 2.14
C VAL A 223 -0.07 7.74 2.78
N ILE A 224 1.13 7.20 2.60
CA ILE A 224 2.38 7.80 3.09
C ILE A 224 3.28 8.20 1.93
N ALA A 225 3.75 9.44 1.94
CA ALA A 225 4.67 9.98 0.95
C ALA A 225 5.74 10.84 1.64
N GLN A 226 7.01 10.67 1.26
CA GLN A 226 8.14 11.43 1.81
C GLN A 226 8.16 11.48 3.35
N GLY A 227 7.80 10.38 3.99
CA GLY A 227 7.74 10.24 5.44
C GLY A 227 6.52 10.89 6.11
N ARG A 228 5.57 11.44 5.36
CA ARG A 228 4.36 12.10 5.88
C ARG A 228 3.10 11.35 5.49
N LEU A 229 2.08 11.44 6.34
CA LEU A 229 0.76 10.95 6.01
C LEU A 229 0.10 11.94 5.05
N ALA A 230 -0.08 11.53 3.79
CA ALA A 230 -0.64 12.37 2.73
C ALA A 230 -2.16 12.31 2.69
N ALA A 231 -2.77 11.14 2.94
CA ALA A 231 -4.21 10.97 2.99
C ALA A 231 -4.60 9.77 3.86
N THR A 232 -5.85 9.79 4.36
CA THR A 232 -6.50 8.66 5.02
C THR A 232 -7.95 8.61 4.57
N GLY A 233 -8.47 7.42 4.32
CA GLY A 233 -9.87 7.29 3.91
C GLY A 233 -10.22 5.91 3.42
N ASP A 234 -11.42 5.79 2.85
CA ASP A 234 -11.80 4.64 2.06
C ASP A 234 -11.09 4.69 0.70
N TYR A 235 -10.73 3.52 0.15
CA TYR A 235 -10.13 3.44 -1.17
C TYR A 235 -10.97 4.12 -2.26
N ARG A 236 -12.31 4.03 -2.16
CA ARG A 236 -13.22 4.66 -3.12
C ARG A 236 -13.15 6.18 -3.07
N ASP A 237 -13.06 6.75 -1.85
CA ASP A 237 -12.92 8.19 -1.68
C ASP A 237 -11.59 8.69 -2.24
N LEU A 238 -10.51 7.93 -2.02
CA LEU A 238 -9.19 8.22 -2.60
C LEU A 238 -9.22 8.13 -4.12
N ARG A 239 -9.91 7.13 -4.68
CA ARG A 239 -10.07 6.98 -6.13
C ARG A 239 -10.90 8.13 -6.73
N ASN A 240 -12.01 8.50 -6.10
CA ASN A 240 -12.82 9.63 -6.56
C ASN A 240 -12.03 10.96 -6.58
N LEU A 241 -11.11 11.15 -5.62
CA LEU A 241 -10.20 12.31 -5.64
C LEU A 241 -9.22 12.26 -6.82
N MET A 242 -9.02 11.09 -7.43
CA MET A 242 -8.19 10.92 -8.63
C MET A 242 -9.00 11.06 -9.91
N ASP A 243 -10.27 10.60 -9.91
CA ASP A 243 -11.17 10.65 -11.07
C ASP A 243 -11.59 12.11 -11.42
N ASP A 244 -11.44 13.05 -10.50
CA ASP A 244 -11.62 14.50 -10.75
C ASP A 244 -10.47 15.14 -11.58
N ARG A 245 -9.49 14.35 -12.02
CA ARG A 245 -8.37 14.81 -12.85
C ARG A 245 -8.48 14.33 -14.28
N PRO A 246 -8.02 15.13 -15.25
CA PRO A 246 -7.74 14.62 -16.58
C PRO A 246 -6.69 13.51 -16.49
N HIS A 247 -7.03 12.32 -16.97
CA HIS A 247 -6.06 11.25 -17.18
C HIS A 247 -5.09 11.63 -18.28
N ARG A 248 -3.82 11.35 -18.08
CA ARG A 248 -2.78 11.64 -19.04
C ARG A 248 -2.42 10.39 -19.84
N ILE A 249 -2.65 10.46 -21.16
CA ILE A 249 -2.46 9.34 -22.08
C ILE A 249 -1.43 9.74 -23.13
N ARG A 250 -0.40 8.90 -23.33
CA ARG A 250 0.55 9.06 -24.43
C ARG A 250 0.07 8.27 -25.64
N VAL A 251 0.04 8.92 -26.78
CA VAL A 251 -0.30 8.31 -28.07
C VAL A 251 0.87 8.49 -29.04
N THR A 252 1.54 7.40 -29.38
CA THR A 252 2.61 7.39 -30.40
C THR A 252 2.01 7.17 -31.78
N THR A 253 2.31 8.08 -32.73
CA THR A 253 1.68 8.10 -34.05
C THR A 253 2.63 8.67 -35.09
N ASP A 254 2.36 8.42 -36.39
CA ASP A 254 3.09 8.95 -37.50
C ASP A 254 2.74 10.43 -37.85
N SER A 255 1.61 10.92 -37.38
CA SER A 255 1.15 12.29 -37.64
C SER A 255 0.52 12.95 -36.43
N PRO A 256 1.31 13.30 -35.38
CA PRO A 256 0.78 13.81 -34.10
C PRO A 256 -0.11 15.04 -34.24
N ARG A 257 0.30 16.03 -35.05
CA ARG A 257 -0.49 17.26 -35.22
C ARG A 257 -1.84 17.04 -35.87
N ARG A 258 -1.94 16.11 -36.82
CA ARG A 258 -3.18 15.79 -37.50
C ARG A 258 -4.17 15.06 -36.54
N LEU A 259 -3.66 14.13 -35.76
CA LEU A 259 -4.45 13.43 -34.77
C LEU A 259 -4.91 14.38 -33.66
N ALA A 260 -4.04 15.28 -33.20
CA ALA A 260 -4.38 16.26 -32.16
C ALA A 260 -5.56 17.14 -32.56
N ALA A 261 -5.52 17.71 -33.80
CA ALA A 261 -6.61 18.54 -34.29
C ALA A 261 -7.96 17.79 -34.35
N ALA A 262 -7.93 16.53 -34.84
CA ALA A 262 -9.13 15.71 -34.94
C ALA A 262 -9.69 15.32 -33.56
N LEU A 263 -8.85 15.04 -32.57
CA LEU A 263 -9.29 14.70 -31.20
C LEU A 263 -9.90 15.90 -30.47
N VAL A 264 -9.34 17.08 -30.64
CA VAL A 264 -9.90 18.34 -30.10
C VAL A 264 -11.27 18.64 -30.70
N ASP A 265 -11.46 18.39 -32.00
CA ASP A 265 -12.71 18.63 -32.71
C ASP A 265 -13.85 17.70 -32.21
N VAL A 266 -13.51 16.48 -31.82
CA VAL A 266 -14.47 15.50 -31.23
C VAL A 266 -14.84 15.85 -29.80
N GLY A 267 -14.04 16.64 -29.08
CA GLY A 267 -14.35 17.12 -27.72
C GLY A 267 -14.18 16.06 -26.62
N VAL A 268 -13.38 15.03 -26.85
CA VAL A 268 -13.08 13.95 -25.88
C VAL A 268 -11.74 14.16 -25.14
N VAL A 269 -11.13 15.34 -25.33
CA VAL A 269 -9.84 15.70 -24.72
C VAL A 269 -9.92 17.07 -24.06
N ASP A 270 -9.39 17.19 -22.84
CA ASP A 270 -9.32 18.45 -22.09
C ASP A 270 -8.05 19.25 -22.42
N GLY A 271 -7.00 18.55 -22.84
CA GLY A 271 -5.72 19.14 -23.23
C GLY A 271 -4.90 18.22 -24.14
N VAL A 272 -4.07 18.82 -25.00
CA VAL A 272 -3.17 18.08 -25.89
C VAL A 272 -1.82 18.78 -25.97
N SER A 273 -0.75 18.05 -25.65
CA SER A 273 0.63 18.48 -25.88
C SER A 273 1.25 17.64 -26.99
N ILE A 274 1.89 18.29 -27.95
CA ILE A 274 2.44 17.65 -29.16
C ILE A 274 3.94 17.52 -29.05
N ALA A 275 4.47 16.30 -29.17
CA ALA A 275 5.87 15.98 -29.32
C ALA A 275 6.20 15.60 -30.77
N VAL A 276 7.43 15.16 -31.04
CA VAL A 276 7.90 14.86 -32.40
C VAL A 276 7.14 13.70 -33.03
N ASP A 277 6.90 12.63 -32.26
CA ASP A 277 6.31 11.37 -32.71
C ASP A 277 5.16 10.90 -31.80
N SER A 278 4.74 11.72 -30.86
CA SER A 278 3.71 11.40 -29.90
C SER A 278 2.85 12.59 -29.49
N LEU A 279 1.70 12.29 -28.90
CA LEU A 279 0.81 13.22 -28.23
C LEU A 279 0.76 12.86 -26.75
N LEU A 280 0.72 13.85 -25.90
CA LEU A 280 0.31 13.73 -24.52
C LEU A 280 -1.07 14.35 -24.40
N ILE A 281 -2.05 13.54 -24.04
CA ILE A 281 -3.47 13.89 -24.01
C ILE A 281 -3.93 13.88 -22.56
N ASP A 282 -4.57 14.97 -22.16
CA ASP A 282 -5.27 15.06 -20.88
C ASP A 282 -6.78 14.89 -21.17
N THR A 283 -7.45 13.92 -20.49
CA THR A 283 -8.90 13.67 -20.65
C THR A 283 -9.55 13.24 -19.33
N THR A 284 -10.70 13.80 -19.02
CA THR A 284 -11.59 13.38 -17.91
C THR A 284 -12.54 12.25 -18.32
N ASP A 285 -12.74 12.03 -19.64
CA ASP A 285 -13.57 10.94 -20.19
C ASP A 285 -12.69 9.87 -20.87
N VAL A 286 -12.03 9.04 -20.06
CA VAL A 286 -11.16 7.95 -20.55
C VAL A 286 -11.92 6.96 -21.40
N ASP A 287 -13.15 6.62 -21.03
CA ASP A 287 -14.02 5.70 -21.76
C ASP A 287 -14.44 6.28 -23.11
N GLY A 288 -14.82 7.56 -23.13
CA GLY A 288 -15.13 8.28 -24.37
C GLY A 288 -13.92 8.39 -25.28
N PHE A 289 -12.77 8.74 -24.74
CA PHE A 289 -11.50 8.75 -25.47
C PHE A 289 -11.17 7.37 -26.06
N GLY A 290 -11.22 6.31 -25.25
CA GLY A 290 -10.92 4.94 -25.69
C GLY A 290 -11.84 4.45 -26.82
N ARG A 291 -13.14 4.78 -26.77
CA ARG A 291 -14.09 4.43 -27.85
C ARG A 291 -13.84 5.20 -29.15
N ASN A 292 -13.37 6.43 -29.07
CA ASN A 292 -13.26 7.32 -30.22
C ASN A 292 -11.88 7.32 -30.89
N ILE A 293 -10.79 7.10 -30.17
CA ILE A 293 -9.44 7.26 -30.69
C ILE A 293 -9.14 6.44 -31.95
N ALA A 294 -9.57 5.18 -32.01
CA ALA A 294 -9.35 4.31 -33.15
C ALA A 294 -10.15 4.77 -34.38
N THR A 295 -11.36 5.28 -34.19
CA THR A 295 -12.22 5.80 -35.24
C THR A 295 -11.66 7.12 -35.78
N VAL A 296 -11.31 8.05 -34.89
CA VAL A 296 -10.72 9.34 -35.28
C VAL A 296 -9.40 9.16 -36.04
N ALA A 297 -8.52 8.27 -35.57
CA ALA A 297 -7.26 7.99 -36.25
C ALA A 297 -7.49 7.43 -37.65
N ARG A 298 -8.45 6.54 -37.86
CA ARG A 298 -8.83 5.97 -39.14
C ARG A 298 -9.41 7.04 -40.08
N GLU A 299 -10.31 7.89 -39.59
CA GLU A 299 -10.95 8.94 -40.37
C GLU A 299 -9.95 10.00 -40.84
N CYS A 300 -9.00 10.38 -40.01
CA CYS A 300 -7.95 11.30 -40.39
C CYS A 300 -6.74 10.63 -41.08
N GLY A 301 -6.79 9.30 -41.31
CA GLY A 301 -5.74 8.55 -42.03
C GLY A 301 -4.41 8.52 -41.30
N VAL A 302 -4.43 8.47 -39.97
CA VAL A 302 -3.26 8.44 -39.09
C VAL A 302 -3.09 7.04 -38.53
N ARG A 303 -1.85 6.55 -38.45
CA ARG A 303 -1.53 5.25 -37.85
C ARG A 303 -1.18 5.42 -36.38
N LEU A 304 -1.94 4.77 -35.51
CA LEU A 304 -1.59 4.60 -34.12
C LEU A 304 -0.53 3.50 -34.00
N ARG A 305 0.52 3.74 -33.23
CA ARG A 305 1.58 2.76 -32.91
C ARG A 305 1.41 2.24 -31.50
N GLU A 306 1.11 3.15 -30.56
CA GLU A 306 1.00 2.84 -29.15
C GLU A 306 0.05 3.82 -28.47
N VAL A 307 -0.71 3.34 -27.53
CA VAL A 307 -1.57 4.14 -26.64
C VAL A 307 -1.34 3.64 -25.24
N GLU A 308 -0.72 4.44 -24.39
CA GLU A 308 -0.36 4.07 -23.02
C GLU A 308 -0.81 5.15 -22.03
N PRO A 309 -1.42 4.78 -20.89
CA PRO A 309 -1.64 5.71 -19.81
C PRO A 309 -0.28 6.12 -19.21
N VAL A 310 -0.09 7.41 -18.91
CA VAL A 310 1.13 7.95 -18.32
C VAL A 310 0.97 8.20 -16.82
N ASP A 311 -0.26 8.37 -16.36
CA ASP A 311 -0.60 8.77 -14.98
C ASP A 311 -1.23 7.64 -14.14
N ASP A 312 -1.27 6.41 -14.63
CA ASP A 312 -1.76 5.26 -13.85
C ASP A 312 -0.75 4.78 -12.81
N ASP A 313 0.41 5.44 -12.71
CA ASP A 313 1.38 5.10 -11.71
C ASP A 313 1.07 5.78 -10.35
N LEU A 314 1.39 5.05 -9.33
CA LEU A 314 1.25 5.47 -7.94
C LEU A 314 1.99 6.78 -7.65
N GLU A 315 3.05 7.08 -8.39
CA GLU A 315 3.90 8.25 -8.21
C GLU A 315 3.18 9.53 -8.64
N SER A 316 2.36 9.47 -9.69
CA SER A 316 1.48 10.58 -10.12
C SER A 316 0.42 10.88 -9.08
N VAL A 317 -0.19 9.83 -8.48
CA VAL A 317 -1.14 9.96 -7.37
C VAL A 317 -0.48 10.61 -6.16
N PHE A 318 0.71 10.17 -5.78
CA PHE A 318 1.45 10.73 -4.65
C PHE A 318 1.86 12.17 -4.88
N ARG A 319 2.36 12.50 -6.06
CA ARG A 319 2.74 13.87 -6.44
C ARG A 319 1.57 14.81 -6.22
N TYR A 320 0.39 14.43 -6.66
CA TYR A 320 -0.83 15.21 -6.46
C TYR A 320 -1.24 15.39 -5.00
N LEU A 321 -1.22 14.31 -4.22
CA LEU A 321 -1.60 14.40 -2.81
C LEU A 321 -0.59 15.23 -1.99
N VAL A 322 0.66 15.32 -2.46
CA VAL A 322 1.71 16.13 -1.83
C VAL A 322 1.69 17.59 -2.28
N GLU A 323 1.39 17.86 -3.57
CA GLU A 323 1.32 19.24 -4.10
C GLU A 323 0.10 20.03 -3.62
N ARG A 324 -0.93 19.38 -3.09
CA ARG A 324 -2.16 20.01 -2.58
C ARG A 324 -2.05 20.45 -1.12
N ARG A 325 -0.91 20.21 -0.45
CA ARG A 325 -0.58 20.69 0.90
C ARG A 325 0.46 21.80 0.84
#